data_46c452ad5c95b03e60f0759e8e0f1eb6
#
_entry.id   46c452ad5c95b03e60f0759e8e0f1eb6
#
_cell.length_a   1.000
_cell.length_b   1.000
_cell.length_c   1.000
_cell.angle_alpha   90.00
_cell.angle_beta   90.00
_cell.angle_gamma   90.00
#
_symmetry.space_group_name_H-M   'P 1'
#
loop_
_entity.id
_entity.type
_entity.pdbx_description
1 polymer ?
#
loop_
_entity_poly.entity_id
_entity_poly.type
_entity_poly.pdbx_seq_one_letter_code
_entity_poly.pdbx_strand_id
1 'polypeptide(L)'
;MFNLILQSATKLFYKYYLDWIHLYKDNAVRPVTLNKYYLIQRKLQELAPNLHMNELTRQSYQRILNLYAKDHEKNTTLDFHHHLKASLFDAVDDGLLKTDPTRRAIIKGCEPSSKKIKFLNLYELQTLLRSLDLKAELNWDWFFFLIAKTGLRFAEALALTPEDFDFEKQSIIINKSWNYKEKVGHFQPTKNESSNRTVMVDWQLMQQFQSMIQQKKSDQPIFFGKDQRVYNSTLNQKLESYCKKLDIPIISIHGLRHTHASLLLYEGVSVASVAKRLGHNNTTTTQETYIHIIRELENKDNDKILHHLSQL
;
A
#
# COMPACT_ATOMS: atom_id res chain seq x y z
N MET A 1 -19.13 -0.67 -39.11
CA MET A 1 -18.56 0.28 -38.15
C MET A 1 -19.61 1.26 -37.58
N PHE A 2 -20.36 2.00 -38.41
CA PHE A 2 -21.36 2.98 -37.94
C PHE A 2 -22.47 2.38 -37.06
N ASN A 3 -22.99 1.19 -37.37
CA ASN A 3 -24.05 0.50 -36.58
C ASN A 3 -23.53 -0.01 -35.21
N LEU A 4 -22.28 -0.38 -35.10
CA LEU A 4 -21.66 -0.77 -33.83
C LEU A 4 -21.48 0.42 -32.89
N ILE A 5 -21.09 1.58 -33.42
CA ILE A 5 -20.95 2.84 -32.65
C ILE A 5 -22.30 3.33 -32.14
N LEU A 6 -23.36 3.26 -32.97
CA LEU A 6 -24.72 3.61 -32.56
C LEU A 6 -25.29 2.69 -31.46
N GLN A 7 -25.06 1.38 -31.56
CA GLN A 7 -25.48 0.42 -30.51
C GLN A 7 -24.70 0.65 -29.19
N SER A 8 -23.43 1.02 -29.27
CA SER A 8 -22.61 1.33 -28.09
C SER A 8 -22.96 2.67 -27.46
N ALA A 9 -23.37 3.68 -28.24
CA ALA A 9 -23.77 4.99 -27.74
C ALA A 9 -25.06 4.97 -26.90
N THR A 10 -25.98 4.06 -27.19
CA THR A 10 -27.22 3.85 -26.41
C THR A 10 -27.04 2.90 -25.24
N LYS A 11 -25.84 2.38 -25.02
CA LYS A 11 -25.54 1.48 -23.93
C LYS A 11 -25.52 2.20 -22.59
N LEU A 12 -25.98 1.56 -21.52
CA LEU A 12 -25.86 2.08 -20.16
C LEU A 12 -24.38 2.19 -19.75
N PHE A 13 -23.98 3.26 -19.09
CA PHE A 13 -22.58 3.52 -18.75
C PHE A 13 -21.96 2.39 -17.92
N TYR A 14 -22.64 1.88 -16.91
CA TYR A 14 -22.13 0.76 -16.10
C TYR A 14 -21.97 -0.55 -16.90
N LYS A 15 -22.79 -0.77 -17.94
CA LYS A 15 -22.63 -1.92 -18.86
C LYS A 15 -21.45 -1.73 -19.81
N TYR A 16 -21.27 -0.53 -20.35
CA TYR A 16 -20.09 -0.18 -21.13
C TYR A 16 -18.82 -0.42 -20.30
N TYR A 17 -18.79 0.08 -19.05
CA TYR A 17 -17.67 -0.09 -18.15
C TYR A 17 -17.36 -1.56 -17.84
N LEU A 18 -18.39 -2.39 -17.69
CA LEU A 18 -18.24 -3.85 -17.51
C LEU A 18 -17.59 -4.51 -18.72
N ASP A 19 -18.07 -4.20 -19.94
CA ASP A 19 -17.48 -4.75 -21.16
C ASP A 19 -16.04 -4.30 -21.34
N TRP A 20 -15.75 -3.04 -20.99
CA TRP A 20 -14.40 -2.51 -21.01
C TRP A 20 -13.48 -3.26 -20.02
N ILE A 21 -13.97 -3.62 -18.82
CA ILE A 21 -13.24 -4.46 -17.86
C ILE A 21 -12.91 -5.82 -18.50
N HIS A 22 -13.91 -6.49 -19.09
CA HIS A 22 -13.70 -7.78 -19.73
C HIS A 22 -12.71 -7.72 -20.88
N LEU A 23 -12.75 -6.65 -21.67
CA LEU A 23 -11.85 -6.50 -22.82
C LEU A 23 -10.40 -6.17 -22.42
N TYR A 24 -10.23 -5.26 -21.47
CA TYR A 24 -8.90 -4.66 -21.20
C TYR A 24 -8.28 -5.07 -19.86
N LYS A 25 -9.04 -5.65 -18.92
CA LYS A 25 -8.54 -5.94 -17.57
C LYS A 25 -8.52 -7.41 -17.22
N ASP A 26 -9.40 -8.24 -17.82
CA ASP A 26 -9.38 -9.67 -17.60
C ASP A 26 -8.03 -10.26 -18.07
N ASN A 27 -7.40 -11.06 -17.20
CA ASN A 27 -6.07 -11.64 -17.39
C ASN A 27 -4.90 -10.63 -17.58
N ALA A 28 -5.18 -9.31 -17.59
CA ALA A 28 -4.16 -8.27 -17.74
C ALA A 28 -3.71 -7.69 -16.40
N VAL A 29 -4.53 -7.82 -15.36
CA VAL A 29 -4.23 -7.30 -14.02
C VAL A 29 -4.36 -8.40 -12.96
N ARG A 30 -3.72 -8.17 -11.80
CA ARG A 30 -3.82 -9.11 -10.67
C ARG A 30 -5.28 -9.24 -10.18
N PRO A 31 -5.71 -10.44 -9.69
CA PRO A 31 -7.08 -10.68 -9.24
C PRO A 31 -7.61 -9.63 -8.23
N VAL A 32 -6.74 -9.18 -7.31
CA VAL A 32 -7.08 -8.12 -6.34
C VAL A 32 -7.43 -6.79 -7.03
N THR A 33 -6.72 -6.45 -8.10
CA THR A 33 -6.98 -5.23 -8.88
C THR A 33 -8.26 -5.41 -9.70
N LEU A 34 -8.44 -6.58 -10.33
CA LEU A 34 -9.65 -6.89 -11.09
C LEU A 34 -10.90 -6.81 -10.21
N ASN A 35 -10.87 -7.39 -9.01
CA ASN A 35 -11.96 -7.29 -8.05
C ASN A 35 -12.33 -5.83 -7.71
N LYS A 36 -11.35 -4.94 -7.68
CA LYS A 36 -11.59 -3.50 -7.47
C LYS A 36 -12.35 -2.87 -8.63
N TYR A 37 -12.02 -3.22 -9.88
CA TYR A 37 -12.78 -2.77 -11.05
C TYR A 37 -14.24 -3.22 -10.97
N TYR A 38 -14.51 -4.47 -10.60
CA TYR A 38 -15.88 -4.97 -10.42
C TYR A 38 -16.63 -4.28 -9.27
N LEU A 39 -15.96 -3.96 -8.16
CA LEU A 39 -16.59 -3.17 -7.08
C LEU A 39 -16.99 -1.77 -7.56
N ILE A 40 -16.13 -1.12 -8.33
CA ILE A 40 -16.42 0.19 -8.93
C ILE A 40 -17.57 0.10 -9.93
N GLN A 41 -17.61 -0.95 -10.74
CA GLN A 41 -18.72 -1.20 -11.68
C GLN A 41 -20.06 -1.34 -10.97
N ARG A 42 -20.14 -2.13 -9.89
CA ARG A 42 -21.35 -2.26 -9.07
C ARG A 42 -21.77 -0.92 -8.48
N LYS A 43 -20.79 -0.17 -7.96
CA LYS A 43 -21.07 1.16 -7.39
C LYS A 43 -21.54 2.15 -8.44
N LEU A 44 -20.98 2.10 -9.64
CA LEU A 44 -21.44 2.90 -10.77
C LEU A 44 -22.88 2.55 -11.15
N GLN A 45 -23.25 1.27 -11.15
CA GLN A 45 -24.62 0.80 -11.40
C GLN A 45 -25.61 1.32 -10.35
N GLU A 46 -25.21 1.35 -9.07
CA GLU A 46 -26.04 1.91 -7.99
C GLU A 46 -26.25 3.43 -8.13
N LEU A 47 -25.20 4.17 -8.48
CA LEU A 47 -25.22 5.63 -8.55
C LEU A 47 -25.86 6.19 -9.83
N ALA A 48 -25.78 5.45 -10.94
CA ALA A 48 -26.24 5.88 -12.25
C ALA A 48 -26.85 4.72 -13.06
N PRO A 49 -27.93 4.06 -12.57
CA PRO A 49 -28.49 2.86 -13.18
C PRO A 49 -29.03 3.09 -14.60
N ASN A 50 -29.52 4.29 -14.89
CA ASN A 50 -30.19 4.62 -16.15
C ASN A 50 -29.39 5.58 -17.05
N LEU A 51 -28.13 5.89 -16.70
CA LEU A 51 -27.32 6.81 -17.49
C LEU A 51 -26.74 6.10 -18.72
N HIS A 52 -27.09 6.59 -19.91
CA HIS A 52 -26.55 6.10 -21.19
C HIS A 52 -25.26 6.82 -21.58
N MET A 53 -24.44 6.18 -22.40
CA MET A 53 -23.18 6.76 -22.86
C MET A 53 -23.36 8.05 -23.65
N ASN A 54 -24.41 8.14 -24.49
CA ASN A 54 -24.73 9.37 -25.25
C ASN A 54 -25.21 10.55 -24.38
N GLU A 55 -25.66 10.28 -23.15
CA GLU A 55 -26.07 11.29 -22.17
C GLU A 55 -24.93 11.70 -21.22
N LEU A 56 -23.77 11.05 -21.38
CA LEU A 56 -22.63 11.29 -20.51
C LEU A 56 -21.94 12.61 -20.84
N THR A 57 -22.23 13.60 -20.02
CA THR A 57 -21.64 14.94 -20.08
C THR A 57 -20.74 15.21 -18.88
N ARG A 58 -19.96 16.28 -18.91
CA ARG A 58 -19.20 16.73 -17.73
C ARG A 58 -20.08 16.95 -16.50
N GLN A 59 -21.30 17.40 -16.68
CA GLN A 59 -22.24 17.64 -15.58
C GLN A 59 -22.78 16.33 -15.01
N SER A 60 -23.23 15.37 -15.86
CA SER A 60 -23.72 14.07 -15.40
C SER A 60 -22.60 13.27 -14.71
N TYR A 61 -21.38 13.30 -15.24
CA TYR A 61 -20.21 12.70 -14.62
C TYR A 61 -19.89 13.32 -13.26
N GLN A 62 -19.90 14.65 -13.15
CA GLN A 62 -19.66 15.35 -11.88
C GLN A 62 -20.73 15.02 -10.84
N ARG A 63 -21.98 14.82 -11.24
CA ARG A 63 -23.06 14.37 -10.33
C ARG A 63 -22.76 13.00 -9.74
N ILE A 64 -22.27 12.04 -10.54
CA ILE A 64 -21.84 10.71 -10.06
C ILE A 64 -20.75 10.85 -9.01
N LEU A 65 -19.70 11.66 -9.29
CA LEU A 65 -18.63 11.89 -8.34
C LEU A 65 -19.14 12.54 -7.04
N ASN A 66 -20.03 13.51 -7.15
CA ASN A 66 -20.60 14.18 -5.98
C ASN A 66 -21.49 13.23 -5.14
N LEU A 67 -22.21 12.30 -5.76
CA LEU A 67 -22.98 11.28 -5.06
C LEU A 67 -22.06 10.31 -4.34
N TYR A 68 -21.01 9.84 -5.00
CA TYR A 68 -20.02 8.96 -4.40
C TYR A 68 -19.27 9.61 -3.23
N ALA A 69 -18.95 10.90 -3.37
CA ALA A 69 -18.22 11.70 -2.38
C ALA A 69 -18.98 11.95 -1.07
N LYS A 70 -20.30 11.72 -1.02
CA LYS A 70 -21.10 11.90 0.21
C LYS A 70 -20.67 10.96 1.32
N ASP A 71 -20.32 9.73 0.96
CA ASP A 71 -20.02 8.65 1.90
C ASP A 71 -18.54 8.22 1.87
N HIS A 72 -17.71 8.92 1.08
CA HIS A 72 -16.31 8.52 0.88
C HIS A 72 -15.36 9.71 1.03
N GLU A 73 -14.19 9.44 1.61
CA GLU A 73 -13.10 10.41 1.71
C GLU A 73 -12.60 10.83 0.31
N LYS A 74 -12.02 12.02 0.22
CA LYS A 74 -11.52 12.62 -1.03
C LYS A 74 -10.58 11.68 -1.81
N ASN A 75 -9.66 10.99 -1.13
CA ASN A 75 -8.74 10.05 -1.78
C ASN A 75 -9.45 8.83 -2.37
N THR A 76 -10.48 8.32 -1.70
CA THR A 76 -11.31 7.21 -2.20
C THR A 76 -12.11 7.65 -3.43
N THR A 77 -12.64 8.88 -3.41
CA THR A 77 -13.33 9.47 -4.57
C THR A 77 -12.38 9.71 -5.74
N LEU A 78 -11.15 10.15 -5.48
CA LEU A 78 -10.11 10.31 -6.50
C LEU A 78 -9.76 8.98 -7.17
N ASP A 79 -9.65 7.92 -6.38
CA ASP A 79 -9.37 6.59 -6.88
C ASP A 79 -10.53 6.03 -7.73
N PHE A 80 -11.79 6.23 -7.31
CA PHE A 80 -12.98 5.93 -8.10
C PHE A 80 -12.96 6.70 -9.45
N HIS A 81 -12.65 7.99 -9.41
CA HIS A 81 -12.48 8.80 -10.61
C HIS A 81 -11.43 8.25 -11.58
N HIS A 82 -10.23 7.87 -11.08
CA HIS A 82 -9.15 7.36 -11.92
C HIS A 82 -9.54 6.06 -12.63
N HIS A 83 -10.26 5.16 -11.97
CA HIS A 83 -10.73 3.91 -12.58
C HIS A 83 -11.74 4.16 -13.70
N LEU A 84 -12.72 5.05 -13.48
CA LEU A 84 -13.71 5.40 -14.51
C LEU A 84 -13.07 6.18 -15.67
N LYS A 85 -12.16 7.11 -15.35
CA LYS A 85 -11.49 7.97 -16.33
C LYS A 85 -10.78 7.15 -17.40
N ALA A 86 -10.11 6.05 -17.04
CA ALA A 86 -9.40 5.20 -17.99
C ALA A 86 -10.34 4.69 -19.11
N SER A 87 -11.53 4.15 -18.73
CA SER A 87 -12.49 3.64 -19.71
C SER A 87 -13.12 4.76 -20.57
N LEU A 88 -13.23 5.96 -20.01
CA LEU A 88 -13.83 7.09 -20.72
C LEU A 88 -12.86 7.73 -21.70
N PHE A 89 -11.55 7.64 -21.46
CA PHE A 89 -10.54 8.01 -22.46
C PHE A 89 -10.61 7.10 -23.67
N ASP A 90 -10.66 5.77 -23.47
CA ASP A 90 -10.83 4.82 -24.56
C ASP A 90 -12.14 5.07 -25.32
N ALA A 91 -13.24 5.42 -24.61
CA ALA A 91 -14.52 5.77 -25.26
C ALA A 91 -14.43 7.03 -26.15
N VAL A 92 -13.57 7.99 -25.80
CA VAL A 92 -13.32 9.18 -26.63
C VAL A 92 -12.45 8.80 -27.84
N ASP A 93 -11.40 8.02 -27.63
CA ASP A 93 -10.48 7.58 -28.68
C ASP A 93 -11.20 6.68 -29.72
N ASP A 94 -12.13 5.84 -29.27
CA ASP A 94 -13.00 5.02 -30.13
C ASP A 94 -14.13 5.80 -30.83
N GLY A 95 -14.24 7.13 -30.57
CA GLY A 95 -15.27 7.99 -31.15
C GLY A 95 -16.68 7.77 -30.58
N LEU A 96 -16.83 7.00 -29.49
CA LEU A 96 -18.09 6.78 -28.82
C LEU A 96 -18.57 8.03 -28.06
N LEU A 97 -17.64 8.80 -27.51
CA LEU A 97 -17.85 10.08 -26.88
C LEU A 97 -17.16 11.20 -27.69
N LYS A 98 -17.87 12.30 -27.93
CA LYS A 98 -17.30 13.47 -28.63
C LYS A 98 -16.27 14.23 -27.81
N THR A 99 -16.39 14.20 -26.50
CA THR A 99 -15.55 14.96 -25.56
C THR A 99 -15.35 14.17 -24.27
N ASP A 100 -14.21 14.33 -23.65
CA ASP A 100 -13.90 13.71 -22.34
C ASP A 100 -14.78 14.32 -21.23
N PRO A 101 -15.72 13.55 -20.64
CA PRO A 101 -16.59 14.03 -19.57
C PRO A 101 -15.84 14.18 -18.23
N THR A 102 -14.63 13.61 -18.12
CA THR A 102 -13.82 13.65 -16.89
C THR A 102 -12.95 14.91 -16.79
N ARG A 103 -12.88 15.70 -17.90
CA ARG A 103 -12.05 16.88 -17.97
C ARG A 103 -12.45 17.92 -16.92
N ARG A 104 -11.48 18.35 -16.10
CA ARG A 104 -11.67 19.31 -15.00
C ARG A 104 -12.69 18.83 -13.96
N ALA A 105 -12.79 17.52 -13.71
CA ALA A 105 -13.62 17.00 -12.64
C ALA A 105 -13.12 17.51 -11.27
N ILE A 106 -14.05 17.91 -10.42
CA ILE A 106 -13.77 18.39 -9.07
C ILE A 106 -13.94 17.22 -8.11
N ILE A 107 -12.85 16.84 -7.45
CA ILE A 107 -12.87 15.74 -6.49
C ILE A 107 -13.18 16.28 -5.11
N LYS A 108 -14.34 15.86 -4.60
CA LYS A 108 -14.82 16.13 -3.24
C LYS A 108 -14.72 14.84 -2.39
N GLY A 109 -15.03 14.93 -1.13
CA GLY A 109 -15.13 13.81 -0.20
C GLY A 109 -15.56 14.30 1.17
N CYS A 110 -16.03 13.38 2.01
CA CYS A 110 -16.28 13.67 3.43
C CYS A 110 -14.93 13.86 4.16
N GLU A 111 -14.97 14.61 5.24
CA GLU A 111 -13.81 14.75 6.13
C GLU A 111 -13.47 13.37 6.75
N PRO A 112 -12.19 13.04 6.89
CA PRO A 112 -11.79 11.82 7.58
C PRO A 112 -12.32 11.82 9.01
N SER A 113 -12.87 10.71 9.44
CA SER A 113 -13.43 10.56 10.80
C SER A 113 -12.40 10.79 11.92
N SER A 114 -11.12 10.64 11.64
CA SER A 114 -9.99 11.00 12.49
C SER A 114 -8.71 11.13 11.66
N LYS A 115 -7.80 12.02 12.07
CA LYS A 115 -6.42 12.01 11.55
C LYS A 115 -5.71 10.78 12.10
N LYS A 116 -5.63 9.72 11.30
CA LYS A 116 -4.88 8.51 11.68
C LYS A 116 -3.40 8.84 11.76
N ILE A 117 -2.81 8.67 12.94
CA ILE A 117 -1.36 8.69 13.12
C ILE A 117 -0.80 7.52 12.32
N LYS A 118 0.17 7.81 11.47
CA LYS A 118 0.71 6.81 10.53
C LYS A 118 1.97 6.12 11.04
N PHE A 119 2.66 6.70 12.02
CA PHE A 119 3.92 6.20 12.55
C PHE A 119 4.10 6.62 14.01
N LEU A 120 4.98 5.94 14.72
CA LEU A 120 5.37 6.22 16.10
C LEU A 120 6.67 7.05 16.12
N ASN A 121 6.88 7.84 17.16
CA ASN A 121 8.18 8.42 17.45
C ASN A 121 9.13 7.35 18.06
N LEU A 122 10.38 7.72 18.28
CA LEU A 122 11.40 6.79 18.79
C LEU A 122 11.03 6.20 20.17
N TYR A 123 10.55 7.06 21.09
CA TYR A 123 10.16 6.63 22.44
C TYR A 123 8.97 5.66 22.40
N GLU A 124 7.95 5.99 21.64
CA GLU A 124 6.75 5.14 21.48
C GLU A 124 7.10 3.79 20.84
N LEU A 125 7.98 3.78 19.82
CA LEU A 125 8.47 2.54 19.22
C LEU A 125 9.25 1.70 20.24
N GLN A 126 10.17 2.30 20.99
CA GLN A 126 10.93 1.57 22.01
C GLN A 126 10.02 0.99 23.09
N THR A 127 9.01 1.74 23.53
CA THR A 127 7.99 1.29 24.47
C THR A 127 7.22 0.08 23.93
N LEU A 128 6.80 0.13 22.66
CA LEU A 128 6.15 -0.99 22.00
C LEU A 128 7.08 -2.22 21.95
N LEU A 129 8.30 -2.06 21.44
CA LEU A 129 9.23 -3.18 21.25
C LEU A 129 9.60 -3.87 22.56
N ARG A 130 9.74 -3.12 23.66
CA ARG A 130 10.01 -3.68 25.00
C ARG A 130 8.82 -4.46 25.58
N SER A 131 7.59 -4.19 25.12
CA SER A 131 6.38 -4.86 25.60
C SER A 131 6.07 -6.15 24.85
N LEU A 132 6.76 -6.41 23.72
CA LEU A 132 6.54 -7.61 22.92
C LEU A 132 7.04 -8.85 23.67
N ASP A 133 6.24 -9.92 23.65
CA ASP A 133 6.59 -11.24 24.22
C ASP A 133 7.45 -12.02 23.22
N LEU A 134 8.74 -11.72 23.20
CA LEU A 134 9.73 -12.34 22.33
C LEU A 134 10.18 -13.69 22.90
N LYS A 135 9.35 -14.72 22.69
CA LYS A 135 9.60 -16.10 23.17
C LYS A 135 10.76 -16.76 22.43
N ALA A 136 11.22 -17.90 22.94
CA ALA A 136 12.22 -18.74 22.28
C ALA A 136 11.74 -19.27 20.91
N GLU A 137 10.43 -19.35 20.70
CA GLU A 137 9.83 -19.73 19.43
C GLU A 137 9.22 -18.54 18.70
N LEU A 138 9.25 -18.60 17.36
CA LEU A 138 8.64 -17.55 16.52
C LEU A 138 7.16 -17.44 16.79
N ASN A 139 6.72 -16.21 17.08
CA ASN A 139 5.34 -15.83 17.28
C ASN A 139 5.03 -14.51 16.54
N TRP A 140 3.80 -13.99 16.66
CA TRP A 140 3.42 -12.75 16.01
C TRP A 140 4.10 -11.50 16.58
N ASP A 141 4.68 -11.57 17.78
CA ASP A 141 5.43 -10.47 18.36
C ASP A 141 6.81 -10.35 17.69
N TRP A 142 7.45 -11.46 17.37
CA TRP A 142 8.62 -11.50 16.47
C TRP A 142 8.32 -10.95 15.07
N PHE A 143 7.12 -11.20 14.56
CA PHE A 143 6.68 -10.63 13.29
C PHE A 143 6.61 -9.09 13.32
N PHE A 144 6.04 -8.52 14.39
CA PHE A 144 6.00 -7.07 14.57
C PHE A 144 7.41 -6.50 14.76
N PHE A 145 8.22 -7.16 15.57
CA PHE A 145 9.61 -6.78 15.81
C PHE A 145 10.40 -6.75 14.51
N LEU A 146 10.31 -7.80 13.69
CA LEU A 146 10.98 -7.89 12.41
C LEU A 146 10.57 -6.74 11.47
N ILE A 147 9.26 -6.45 11.33
CA ILE A 147 8.79 -5.36 10.47
C ILE A 147 9.30 -4.01 10.98
N ALA A 148 9.28 -3.78 12.28
CA ALA A 148 9.82 -2.56 12.86
C ALA A 148 11.32 -2.36 12.57
N LYS A 149 12.10 -3.44 12.59
CA LYS A 149 13.56 -3.44 12.34
C LYS A 149 13.94 -3.39 10.86
N THR A 150 13.09 -3.87 9.97
CA THR A 150 13.42 -4.06 8.55
C THR A 150 12.62 -3.18 7.59
N GLY A 151 11.45 -2.72 8.00
CA GLY A 151 10.52 -2.00 7.14
C GLY A 151 9.85 -2.86 6.07
N LEU A 152 9.81 -4.17 6.21
CA LEU A 152 9.16 -5.08 5.26
C LEU A 152 7.66 -4.80 5.13
N ARG A 153 7.11 -5.06 3.92
CA ARG A 153 5.65 -5.08 3.76
C ARG A 153 5.06 -6.32 4.44
N PHE A 154 3.84 -6.22 4.92
CA PHE A 154 3.12 -7.33 5.57
C PHE A 154 3.23 -8.65 4.79
N ALA A 155 2.92 -8.61 3.48
CA ALA A 155 2.95 -9.79 2.62
C ALA A 155 4.38 -10.31 2.32
N GLU A 156 5.39 -9.44 2.34
CA GLU A 156 6.81 -9.81 2.22
C GLU A 156 7.28 -10.53 3.48
N ALA A 157 6.97 -9.98 4.66
CA ALA A 157 7.32 -10.59 5.94
C ALA A 157 6.62 -11.95 6.15
N LEU A 158 5.37 -12.10 5.70
CA LEU A 158 4.67 -13.39 5.72
C LEU A 158 5.31 -14.44 4.81
N ALA A 159 5.93 -14.02 3.70
CA ALA A 159 6.53 -14.93 2.72
C ALA A 159 7.95 -15.38 3.09
N LEU A 160 8.53 -14.89 4.18
CA LEU A 160 9.88 -15.27 4.55
C LEU A 160 9.98 -16.75 4.88
N THR A 161 10.99 -17.37 4.29
CA THR A 161 11.40 -18.76 4.52
C THR A 161 12.83 -18.79 5.06
N PRO A 162 13.33 -19.89 5.65
CA PRO A 162 14.71 -20.00 6.10
C PRO A 162 15.75 -19.64 5.01
N GLU A 163 15.47 -19.97 3.74
CA GLU A 163 16.36 -19.71 2.60
C GLU A 163 16.55 -18.23 2.28
N ASP A 164 15.67 -17.36 2.78
CA ASP A 164 15.76 -15.91 2.56
C ASP A 164 16.80 -15.25 3.48
N PHE A 165 17.33 -15.94 4.49
CA PHE A 165 18.27 -15.42 5.48
C PHE A 165 19.71 -15.77 5.10
N ASP A 166 20.50 -14.77 4.79
CA ASP A 166 21.96 -14.88 4.64
C ASP A 166 22.61 -14.43 5.95
N PHE A 167 22.92 -15.40 6.83
CA PHE A 167 23.48 -15.14 8.16
C PHE A 167 24.91 -14.63 8.10
N GLU A 168 25.68 -15.02 7.10
CA GLU A 168 27.08 -14.56 6.92
C GLU A 168 27.09 -13.08 6.53
N LYS A 169 26.21 -12.69 5.60
CA LYS A 169 26.10 -11.29 5.14
C LYS A 169 25.17 -10.44 6.00
N GLN A 170 24.57 -11.01 7.05
CA GLN A 170 23.59 -10.32 7.91
C GLN A 170 22.48 -9.66 7.10
N SER A 171 21.84 -10.43 6.22
CA SER A 171 20.86 -9.87 5.30
C SER A 171 19.68 -10.80 5.04
N ILE A 172 18.57 -10.20 4.64
CA ILE A 172 17.36 -10.92 4.24
C ILE A 172 17.05 -10.57 2.77
N ILE A 173 16.87 -11.60 1.96
CA ILE A 173 16.53 -11.51 0.54
C ILE A 173 15.01 -11.42 0.40
N ILE A 174 14.52 -10.37 -0.23
CA ILE A 174 13.10 -10.17 -0.50
C ILE A 174 12.88 -10.31 -2.00
N ASN A 175 12.28 -11.42 -2.42
CA ASN A 175 12.01 -11.77 -3.82
C ASN A 175 10.59 -12.30 -4.04
N LYS A 176 9.81 -12.49 -2.96
CA LYS A 176 8.46 -13.05 -2.99
C LYS A 176 7.55 -12.37 -1.97
N SER A 177 6.26 -12.61 -2.09
CA SER A 177 5.24 -12.19 -1.14
C SER A 177 4.20 -13.29 -0.96
N TRP A 178 3.48 -13.26 0.17
CA TRP A 178 2.43 -14.24 0.46
C TRP A 178 1.06 -13.68 0.08
N ASN A 179 0.31 -14.41 -0.75
CA ASN A 179 -1.08 -14.06 -1.03
C ASN A 179 -1.99 -14.57 0.09
N TYR A 180 -2.20 -13.73 1.10
CA TYR A 180 -3.05 -14.03 2.27
C TYR A 180 -4.53 -13.70 2.05
N LYS A 181 -4.88 -13.12 0.89
CA LYS A 181 -6.28 -12.69 0.59
C LYS A 181 -7.13 -13.81 0.06
N GLU A 182 -6.53 -14.79 -0.55
CA GLU A 182 -7.23 -15.98 -1.04
C GLU A 182 -7.50 -16.99 0.07
N LYS A 183 -8.45 -17.90 -0.19
CA LYS A 183 -8.86 -18.93 0.77
C LYS A 183 -7.68 -19.83 1.13
N VAL A 184 -6.89 -20.22 0.14
CA VAL A 184 -5.62 -20.93 0.30
C VAL A 184 -4.51 -19.98 -0.06
N GLY A 185 -3.68 -19.63 0.94
CA GLY A 185 -2.53 -18.74 0.71
C GLY A 185 -1.43 -19.44 -0.09
N HIS A 186 -0.69 -18.67 -0.86
CA HIS A 186 0.42 -19.17 -1.66
C HIS A 186 1.48 -18.08 -1.89
N PHE A 187 2.70 -18.51 -2.24
CA PHE A 187 3.75 -17.60 -2.68
C PHE A 187 3.40 -16.97 -4.02
N GLN A 188 3.69 -15.71 -4.16
CA GLN A 188 3.53 -14.96 -5.41
C GLN A 188 4.70 -13.98 -5.58
N PRO A 189 5.01 -13.52 -6.81
CA PRO A 189 6.01 -12.48 -7.03
C PRO A 189 5.73 -11.22 -6.21
N THR A 190 6.76 -10.47 -5.90
CA THR A 190 6.62 -9.14 -5.28
C THR A 190 5.75 -8.21 -6.14
N LYS A 191 5.31 -7.10 -5.54
CA LYS A 191 4.40 -6.16 -6.22
C LYS A 191 5.01 -5.58 -7.51
N ASN A 192 6.30 -5.23 -7.45
CA ASN A 192 7.07 -4.61 -8.53
C ASN A 192 8.48 -5.22 -8.51
N GLU A 193 9.21 -5.10 -9.59
CA GLU A 193 10.60 -5.53 -9.70
C GLU A 193 11.50 -4.85 -8.66
N SER A 194 11.32 -3.54 -8.44
CA SER A 194 12.03 -2.77 -7.39
C SER A 194 11.77 -3.25 -5.96
N SER A 195 10.74 -4.07 -5.75
CA SER A 195 10.49 -4.71 -4.45
C SER A 195 11.46 -5.85 -4.17
N ASN A 196 12.10 -6.43 -5.21
CA ASN A 196 13.16 -7.41 -5.06
C ASN A 196 14.40 -6.69 -4.57
N ARG A 197 14.85 -7.05 -3.37
CA ARG A 197 15.95 -6.36 -2.70
C ARG A 197 16.55 -7.20 -1.60
N THR A 198 17.76 -6.84 -1.19
CA THR A 198 18.39 -7.37 0.02
C THR A 198 18.32 -6.30 1.11
N VAL A 199 17.89 -6.68 2.30
CA VAL A 199 17.76 -5.82 3.47
C VAL A 199 18.80 -6.23 4.50
N MET A 200 19.78 -5.34 4.78
CA MET A 200 20.74 -5.55 5.84
C MET A 200 20.06 -5.48 7.21
N VAL A 201 20.43 -6.38 8.10
CA VAL A 201 19.82 -6.54 9.43
C VAL A 201 20.93 -6.61 10.48
N ASP A 202 20.66 -6.09 11.67
CA ASP A 202 21.63 -6.16 12.76
C ASP A 202 21.94 -7.61 13.18
N TRP A 203 23.18 -7.85 13.61
CA TRP A 203 23.66 -9.19 13.93
C TRP A 203 22.89 -9.86 15.06
N GLN A 204 22.37 -9.08 16.04
CA GLN A 204 21.63 -9.61 17.17
C GLN A 204 20.31 -10.24 16.72
N LEU A 205 19.59 -9.54 15.85
CA LEU A 205 18.36 -10.07 15.26
C LEU A 205 18.63 -11.30 14.40
N MET A 206 19.69 -11.29 13.60
CA MET A 206 20.09 -12.43 12.77
C MET A 206 20.42 -13.66 13.61
N GLN A 207 21.16 -13.52 14.70
CA GLN A 207 21.49 -14.61 15.61
C GLN A 207 20.24 -15.22 16.26
N GLN A 208 19.29 -14.38 16.69
CA GLN A 208 18.03 -14.83 17.26
C GLN A 208 17.21 -15.62 16.23
N PHE A 209 17.07 -15.09 15.00
CA PHE A 209 16.36 -15.79 13.94
C PHE A 209 17.05 -17.09 13.55
N GLN A 210 18.38 -17.14 13.48
CA GLN A 210 19.13 -18.35 13.16
C GLN A 210 18.75 -19.52 14.07
N SER A 211 18.72 -19.30 15.37
CA SER A 211 18.34 -20.35 16.33
C SER A 211 16.89 -20.81 16.20
N MET A 212 15.96 -19.89 15.88
CA MET A 212 14.52 -20.18 15.81
C MET A 212 14.08 -20.82 14.49
N ILE A 213 14.80 -20.56 13.37
CA ILE A 213 14.41 -21.07 12.06
C ILE A 213 15.20 -22.31 11.61
N GLN A 214 16.23 -22.70 12.35
CA GLN A 214 17.13 -23.81 12.01
C GLN A 214 16.37 -25.15 11.78
N GLN A 215 15.27 -25.36 12.51
CA GLN A 215 14.44 -26.57 12.39
C GLN A 215 13.23 -26.41 11.46
N LYS A 216 13.06 -25.22 10.88
CA LYS A 216 11.96 -24.98 9.94
C LYS A 216 12.30 -25.53 8.56
N LYS A 217 11.27 -25.98 7.83
CA LYS A 217 11.44 -26.39 6.43
C LYS A 217 11.84 -25.21 5.56
N SER A 218 12.80 -25.40 4.68
CA SER A 218 13.41 -24.34 3.89
C SER A 218 12.42 -23.63 2.94
N ASP A 219 11.38 -24.35 2.50
CA ASP A 219 10.37 -23.90 1.53
C ASP A 219 9.06 -23.41 2.16
N GLN A 220 9.00 -23.27 3.49
CA GLN A 220 7.78 -22.88 4.18
C GLN A 220 7.91 -21.52 4.90
N PRO A 221 6.80 -20.77 5.03
CA PRO A 221 6.78 -19.54 5.83
C PRO A 221 7.24 -19.81 7.26
N ILE A 222 8.07 -18.92 7.82
CA ILE A 222 8.65 -19.11 9.15
C ILE A 222 7.68 -18.83 10.31
N PHE A 223 6.67 -17.98 10.11
CA PHE A 223 5.76 -17.49 11.17
C PHE A 223 4.49 -18.33 11.34
N PHE A 224 4.10 -19.12 10.35
CA PHE A 224 2.86 -19.90 10.36
C PHE A 224 2.98 -21.16 9.48
N GLY A 225 2.09 -22.13 9.69
CA GLY A 225 2.00 -23.32 8.84
C GLY A 225 1.38 -22.98 7.47
N LYS A 226 1.82 -23.66 6.40
CA LYS A 226 1.39 -23.40 5.01
C LYS A 226 -0.14 -23.44 4.83
N ASP A 227 -0.82 -24.31 5.60
CA ASP A 227 -2.27 -24.48 5.54
C ASP A 227 -3.03 -23.53 6.50
N GLN A 228 -2.31 -22.75 7.28
CA GLN A 228 -2.89 -21.81 8.21
C GLN A 228 -3.26 -20.50 7.50
N ARG A 229 -4.52 -20.09 7.64
CA ARG A 229 -4.97 -18.80 7.12
C ARG A 229 -4.59 -17.65 8.06
N VAL A 230 -3.92 -16.65 7.51
CA VAL A 230 -3.51 -15.46 8.25
C VAL A 230 -4.37 -14.27 7.83
N TYR A 231 -4.98 -13.59 8.80
CA TYR A 231 -5.79 -12.41 8.55
C TYR A 231 -5.05 -11.15 9.01
N ASN A 232 -4.87 -10.21 8.09
CA ASN A 232 -4.25 -8.93 8.39
C ASN A 232 -5.02 -8.16 9.49
N SER A 233 -6.37 -8.24 9.50
CA SER A 233 -7.21 -7.61 10.53
C SER A 233 -6.91 -8.13 11.92
N THR A 234 -6.77 -9.45 12.11
CA THR A 234 -6.48 -10.07 13.41
C THR A 234 -5.14 -9.59 13.96
N LEU A 235 -4.11 -9.54 13.11
CA LEU A 235 -2.80 -9.07 13.54
C LEU A 235 -2.78 -7.55 13.81
N ASN A 236 -3.53 -6.76 13.04
CA ASN A 236 -3.70 -5.34 13.36
C ASN A 236 -4.45 -5.14 14.69
N GLN A 237 -5.49 -5.94 14.99
CA GLN A 237 -6.17 -5.89 16.30
C GLN A 237 -5.22 -6.25 17.45
N LYS A 238 -4.34 -7.23 17.26
CA LYS A 238 -3.31 -7.56 18.26
C LYS A 238 -2.36 -6.37 18.48
N LEU A 239 -1.87 -5.75 17.42
CA LEU A 239 -1.00 -4.56 17.52
C LEU A 239 -1.74 -3.39 18.17
N GLU A 240 -3.00 -3.15 17.82
CA GLU A 240 -3.86 -2.14 18.44
C GLU A 240 -4.02 -2.37 19.93
N SER A 241 -4.17 -3.63 20.38
CA SER A 241 -4.26 -3.94 21.81
C SER A 241 -2.99 -3.56 22.58
N TYR A 242 -1.80 -3.75 21.99
CA TYR A 242 -0.54 -3.26 22.55
C TYR A 242 -0.52 -1.72 22.64
N CYS A 243 -0.86 -1.05 21.54
CA CYS A 243 -0.87 0.42 21.50
C CYS A 243 -1.79 0.99 22.59
N LYS A 244 -3.00 0.45 22.74
CA LYS A 244 -3.96 0.86 23.78
C LYS A 244 -3.43 0.61 25.19
N LYS A 245 -2.86 -0.58 25.44
CA LYS A 245 -2.31 -0.93 26.76
C LYS A 245 -1.15 -0.03 27.19
N LEU A 246 -0.37 0.45 26.22
CA LEU A 246 0.83 1.26 26.44
C LEU A 246 0.53 2.78 26.38
N ASP A 247 -0.71 3.15 26.10
CA ASP A 247 -1.13 4.55 25.89
C ASP A 247 -0.30 5.27 24.83
N ILE A 248 0.01 4.55 23.73
CA ILE A 248 0.71 5.10 22.56
C ILE A 248 -0.25 5.18 21.36
N PRO A 249 0.06 6.01 20.34
CA PRO A 249 -0.77 6.13 19.15
C PRO A 249 -1.05 4.80 18.47
N ILE A 250 -2.32 4.57 18.13
CA ILE A 250 -2.74 3.36 17.43
C ILE A 250 -2.25 3.42 15.98
N ILE A 251 -1.40 2.47 15.61
CA ILE A 251 -0.91 2.31 14.25
C ILE A 251 -1.29 0.94 13.69
N SER A 252 -1.26 0.81 12.37
CA SER A 252 -1.35 -0.48 11.69
C SER A 252 0.04 -1.15 11.58
N ILE A 253 0.08 -2.41 11.18
CA ILE A 253 1.34 -3.10 10.84
C ILE A 253 2.10 -2.34 9.74
N HIS A 254 1.37 -1.74 8.78
CA HIS A 254 2.00 -0.87 7.80
C HIS A 254 2.57 0.41 8.43
N GLY A 255 1.99 0.85 9.54
CA GLY A 255 2.52 1.94 10.38
C GLY A 255 3.89 1.62 10.98
N LEU A 256 4.21 0.35 11.33
CA LEU A 256 5.56 -0.04 11.76
C LEU A 256 6.59 0.20 10.65
N ARG A 257 6.24 -0.09 9.41
CA ARG A 257 7.10 0.21 8.25
C ARG A 257 7.26 1.73 8.05
N HIS A 258 6.19 2.50 8.24
CA HIS A 258 6.29 3.97 8.22
C HIS A 258 7.18 4.49 9.36
N THR A 259 7.05 3.94 10.55
CA THR A 259 7.90 4.25 11.70
C THR A 259 9.37 3.98 11.39
N HIS A 260 9.68 2.80 10.82
CA HIS A 260 11.04 2.45 10.40
C HIS A 260 11.64 3.49 9.43
N ALA A 261 10.88 3.85 8.40
CA ALA A 261 11.34 4.83 7.42
C ALA A 261 11.51 6.24 8.03
N SER A 262 10.56 6.67 8.87
CA SER A 262 10.59 7.96 9.55
C SER A 262 11.83 8.11 10.43
N LEU A 263 12.15 7.07 11.20
CA LEU A 263 13.31 7.08 12.08
C LEU A 263 14.63 7.11 11.29
N LEU A 264 14.75 6.33 10.22
CA LEU A 264 15.95 6.36 9.38
C LEU A 264 16.16 7.74 8.74
N LEU A 265 15.10 8.37 8.25
CA LEU A 265 15.17 9.73 7.71
C LEU A 265 15.55 10.73 8.81
N TYR A 266 14.96 10.63 10.00
CA TYR A 266 15.27 11.52 11.12
C TYR A 266 16.73 11.40 11.57
N GLU A 267 17.34 10.22 11.48
CA GLU A 267 18.75 9.96 11.71
C GLU A 267 19.68 10.41 10.55
N GLY A 268 19.11 11.04 9.52
CA GLY A 268 19.87 11.59 8.40
C GLY A 268 20.19 10.58 7.29
N VAL A 269 19.60 9.38 7.29
CA VAL A 269 19.77 8.45 6.17
C VAL A 269 19.10 9.04 4.93
N SER A 270 19.82 9.04 3.79
CA SER A 270 19.32 9.66 2.56
C SER A 270 18.00 9.07 2.09
N VAL A 271 17.13 9.90 1.52
CA VAL A 271 15.83 9.49 0.94
C VAL A 271 15.99 8.35 -0.06
N ALA A 272 17.06 8.40 -0.87
CA ALA A 272 17.36 7.35 -1.85
C ALA A 272 17.66 6.00 -1.18
N SER A 273 18.44 5.99 -0.12
CA SER A 273 18.78 4.79 0.65
C SER A 273 17.54 4.20 1.34
N VAL A 274 16.69 5.06 1.93
CA VAL A 274 15.43 4.63 2.54
C VAL A 274 14.47 4.08 1.47
N ALA A 275 14.33 4.74 0.32
CA ALA A 275 13.49 4.26 -0.79
C ALA A 275 13.94 2.88 -1.27
N LYS A 276 15.25 2.68 -1.48
CA LYS A 276 15.85 1.39 -1.87
C LYS A 276 15.59 0.31 -0.82
N ARG A 277 15.82 0.62 0.47
CA ARG A 277 15.57 -0.31 1.58
C ARG A 277 14.11 -0.73 1.67
N LEU A 278 13.19 0.18 1.43
CA LEU A 278 11.76 -0.09 1.41
C LEU A 278 11.29 -0.80 0.12
N GLY A 279 12.04 -0.76 -0.97
CA GLY A 279 11.61 -1.28 -2.28
C GLY A 279 10.50 -0.41 -2.88
N HIS A 280 10.69 0.92 -2.87
CA HIS A 280 9.87 1.86 -3.62
C HIS A 280 10.38 1.97 -5.05
N ASN A 281 9.46 2.08 -6.01
CA ASN A 281 9.79 2.13 -7.44
C ASN A 281 10.59 3.40 -7.81
N ASN A 282 10.33 4.48 -7.07
CA ASN A 282 11.04 5.75 -7.19
C ASN A 282 11.15 6.44 -5.83
N THR A 283 12.02 7.42 -5.74
CA THR A 283 12.21 8.23 -4.52
C THR A 283 11.03 9.15 -4.24
N THR A 284 10.25 9.52 -5.26
CA THR A 284 9.09 10.40 -5.14
C THR A 284 8.08 9.88 -4.12
N THR A 285 7.80 8.56 -4.15
CA THR A 285 6.91 7.93 -3.16
C THR A 285 7.40 8.13 -1.73
N THR A 286 8.71 8.05 -1.49
CA THR A 286 9.30 8.29 -0.16
C THR A 286 9.25 9.76 0.18
N GLN A 287 9.59 10.66 -0.76
CA GLN A 287 9.55 12.10 -0.56
C GLN A 287 8.13 12.58 -0.22
N GLU A 288 7.12 12.22 -0.99
CA GLU A 288 5.73 12.62 -0.75
C GLU A 288 5.19 12.09 0.58
N THR A 289 5.54 10.85 0.93
CA THR A 289 5.06 10.22 2.17
C THR A 289 5.68 10.87 3.41
N TYR A 290 6.96 11.25 3.34
CA TYR A 290 7.74 11.75 4.48
C TYR A 290 8.16 13.21 4.32
N ILE A 291 7.48 13.98 3.47
CA ILE A 291 7.81 15.38 3.14
C ILE A 291 7.98 16.27 4.39
N HIS A 292 7.17 16.02 5.43
CA HIS A 292 7.23 16.79 6.66
C HIS A 292 8.53 16.56 7.44
N ILE A 293 9.05 15.34 7.47
CA ILE A 293 10.34 14.98 8.10
C ILE A 293 11.49 15.56 7.27
N ILE A 294 11.40 15.44 5.94
CA ILE A 294 12.41 15.96 5.03
C ILE A 294 12.54 17.48 5.20
N ARG A 295 11.44 18.22 5.28
CA ARG A 295 11.45 19.66 5.53
C ARG A 295 12.04 20.05 6.89
N GLU A 296 11.77 19.24 7.93
CA GLU A 296 12.37 19.48 9.26
C GLU A 296 13.90 19.29 9.20
N LEU A 297 14.38 18.28 8.49
CA LEU A 297 15.82 18.05 8.28
C LEU A 297 16.45 19.16 7.43
N GLU A 298 15.81 19.61 6.35
CA GLU A 298 16.28 20.74 5.52
C GLU A 298 16.47 22.00 6.36
N ASN A 299 15.54 22.30 7.29
CA ASN A 299 15.72 23.45 8.19
C ASN A 299 16.94 23.29 9.09
N LYS A 300 17.15 22.10 9.69
CA LYS A 300 18.33 21.81 10.51
C LYS A 300 19.64 21.89 9.70
N ASP A 301 19.60 21.45 8.44
CA ASP A 301 20.77 21.50 7.56
C ASP A 301 21.06 22.95 7.12
N ASN A 302 20.03 23.77 6.87
CA ASN A 302 20.22 25.21 6.60
C ASN A 302 20.91 25.92 7.76
N ASP A 303 20.55 25.63 9.01
CA ASP A 303 21.20 26.20 10.18
C ASP A 303 22.69 25.78 10.25
N LYS A 304 23.01 24.52 9.96
CA LYS A 304 24.40 24.05 9.88
C LYS A 304 25.17 24.72 8.75
N ILE A 305 24.55 24.88 7.57
CA ILE A 305 25.15 25.56 6.41
C ILE A 305 25.46 27.00 6.76
N LEU A 306 24.52 27.76 7.33
CA LEU A 306 24.73 29.14 7.73
C LEU A 306 25.84 29.26 8.81
N HIS A 307 25.85 28.35 9.78
CA HIS A 307 26.89 28.32 10.79
C HIS A 307 28.25 28.06 10.15
N HIS A 308 28.35 27.10 9.24
CA HIS A 308 29.63 26.81 8.56
C HIS A 308 30.11 27.95 7.68
N LEU A 309 29.18 28.57 6.91
CA LEU A 309 29.51 29.74 6.08
C LEU A 309 29.92 30.97 6.90
N SER A 310 29.40 31.13 8.13
CA SER A 310 29.76 32.24 9.01
C SER A 310 31.16 32.11 9.61
N GLN A 311 31.82 30.94 9.46
CA GLN A 311 33.18 30.67 9.91
C GLN A 311 34.24 30.86 8.79
N LEU A 312 33.79 31.11 7.55
CA LEU A 312 34.65 31.44 6.41
C LEU A 312 34.94 32.94 6.35
#